data_cc3dc978884634326dd1b1b22d00e08d
#
_entry.id   cc3dc978884634326dd1b1b22d00e08d
#
_cell.length_a   1.000
_cell.length_b   1.000
_cell.length_c   1.000
_cell.angle_alpha   90.00
_cell.angle_beta   90.00
_cell.angle_gamma   90.00
#
_symmetry.space_group_name_H-M   'P 1'
#
loop_
_entity.id
_entity.type
_entity.pdbx_description
1 polymer ?
#
loop_
_entity_poly.entity_id
_entity_poly.type
_entity_poly.pdbx_seq_one_letter_code
_entity_poly.pdbx_strand_id
1 'polypeptide(L)'
;YSILTGLGIGGLAVALAAQHTLANLLGSLIIMFEKPFRVGHWIKAGKVEGIVEDVGFRSTLIRTLQNSVVSVPSSDLVNQSIENMTTRKFRLARRQVYLSLKTPISKVEALMARLRAIITEGDPDAKTPAEVILKSISGKGYEIMFDFRVKAPNEAVEFQEQQRILLAMAQCAEH
;
A
#
# COMPACT_ATOMS: atom_id res chain seq x y z
N TYR A 1 -29.38 -52.29 -3.15
CA TYR A 1 -28.58 -51.28 -2.37
C TYR A 1 -27.32 -50.79 -3.13
N SER A 2 -26.74 -51.56 -4.06
CA SER A 2 -25.52 -51.25 -4.78
C SER A 2 -25.61 -50.00 -5.68
N ILE A 3 -26.78 -49.74 -6.29
CA ILE A 3 -26.99 -48.60 -7.19
C ILE A 3 -26.97 -47.25 -6.43
N LEU A 4 -27.62 -47.22 -5.27
CA LEU A 4 -27.64 -46.01 -4.41
C LEU A 4 -26.24 -45.69 -3.88
N THR A 5 -25.47 -46.69 -3.51
CA THR A 5 -24.08 -46.50 -3.08
C THR A 5 -23.18 -46.03 -4.23
N GLY A 6 -23.36 -46.57 -5.44
CA GLY A 6 -22.62 -46.14 -6.62
C GLY A 6 -22.95 -44.72 -7.03
N LEU A 7 -24.22 -44.28 -6.97
CA LEU A 7 -24.65 -42.89 -7.24
C LEU A 7 -24.10 -41.91 -6.19
N GLY A 8 -24.06 -42.34 -4.90
CA GLY A 8 -23.50 -41.52 -3.83
C GLY A 8 -21.99 -41.26 -4.00
N ILE A 9 -21.20 -42.30 -4.31
CA ILE A 9 -19.78 -42.20 -4.54
C ILE A 9 -19.50 -41.41 -5.82
N GLY A 10 -20.25 -41.66 -6.91
CA GLY A 10 -20.13 -40.91 -8.16
C GLY A 10 -20.44 -39.43 -7.99
N GLY A 11 -21.50 -39.11 -7.22
CA GLY A 11 -21.87 -37.72 -6.87
C GLY A 11 -20.78 -37.00 -6.07
N LEU A 12 -20.16 -37.68 -5.10
CA LEU A 12 -19.05 -37.12 -4.34
C LEU A 12 -17.83 -36.86 -5.21
N ALA A 13 -17.49 -37.78 -6.13
CA ALA A 13 -16.39 -37.59 -7.06
C ALA A 13 -16.58 -36.37 -7.97
N VAL A 14 -17.80 -36.19 -8.52
CA VAL A 14 -18.18 -35.04 -9.33
C VAL A 14 -18.14 -33.76 -8.50
N ALA A 15 -18.63 -33.76 -7.27
CA ALA A 15 -18.62 -32.62 -6.38
C ALA A 15 -17.18 -32.16 -6.07
N LEU A 16 -16.28 -33.09 -5.78
CA LEU A 16 -14.86 -32.80 -5.55
C LEU A 16 -14.17 -32.26 -6.81
N ALA A 17 -14.48 -32.83 -7.98
CA ALA A 17 -13.91 -32.35 -9.25
C ALA A 17 -14.39 -30.92 -9.60
N ALA A 18 -15.63 -30.56 -9.27
CA ALA A 18 -16.22 -29.23 -9.55
C ALA A 18 -15.90 -28.18 -8.47
N GLN A 19 -15.37 -28.57 -7.32
CA GLN A 19 -15.19 -27.70 -6.14
C GLN A 19 -14.44 -26.40 -6.46
N HIS A 20 -13.32 -26.47 -7.13
CA HIS A 20 -12.51 -25.29 -7.46
C HIS A 20 -13.22 -24.34 -8.43
N THR A 21 -13.93 -24.90 -9.41
CA THR A 21 -14.68 -24.08 -10.35
C THR A 21 -15.79 -23.32 -9.64
N LEU A 22 -16.55 -24.00 -8.78
CA LEU A 22 -17.62 -23.38 -8.00
C LEU A 22 -17.09 -22.33 -7.02
N ALA A 23 -15.98 -22.60 -6.35
CA ALA A 23 -15.33 -21.65 -5.45
C ALA A 23 -14.92 -20.36 -6.18
N ASN A 24 -14.36 -20.46 -7.40
CA ASN A 24 -14.01 -19.30 -8.21
C ASN A 24 -15.22 -18.49 -8.68
N LEU A 25 -16.30 -19.17 -9.08
CA LEU A 25 -17.56 -18.52 -9.43
C LEU A 25 -18.16 -17.74 -8.26
N LEU A 26 -18.23 -18.38 -7.10
CA LEU A 26 -18.70 -17.73 -5.88
C LEU A 26 -17.80 -16.56 -5.47
N GLY A 27 -16.47 -16.71 -5.58
CA GLY A 27 -15.52 -15.64 -5.32
C GLY A 27 -15.74 -14.43 -6.23
N SER A 28 -15.97 -14.65 -7.53
CA SER A 28 -16.28 -13.57 -8.47
C SER A 28 -17.59 -12.86 -8.12
N LEU A 29 -18.61 -13.60 -7.74
CA LEU A 29 -19.89 -13.02 -7.31
C LEU A 29 -19.70 -12.15 -6.06
N ILE A 30 -18.95 -12.61 -5.07
CA ILE A 30 -18.64 -11.83 -3.86
C ILE A 30 -17.94 -10.52 -4.24
N ILE A 31 -16.91 -10.57 -5.08
CA ILE A 31 -16.19 -9.37 -5.54
C ILE A 31 -17.13 -8.39 -6.27
N MET A 32 -18.06 -8.91 -7.10
CA MET A 32 -19.01 -8.09 -7.83
C MET A 32 -20.05 -7.42 -6.92
N PHE A 33 -20.48 -8.08 -5.86
CA PHE A 33 -21.48 -7.54 -4.92
C PHE A 33 -20.87 -6.64 -3.87
N GLU A 34 -19.80 -7.06 -3.20
CA GLU A 34 -19.17 -6.30 -2.12
C GLU A 34 -18.27 -5.19 -2.63
N LYS A 35 -17.71 -5.34 -3.84
CA LYS A 35 -16.84 -4.37 -4.51
C LYS A 35 -15.68 -3.87 -3.64
N PRO A 36 -14.88 -4.76 -3.04
CA PRO A 36 -13.72 -4.36 -2.25
C PRO A 36 -12.70 -3.57 -3.08
N PHE A 37 -12.71 -3.79 -4.38
CA PHE A 37 -12.00 -3.02 -5.39
C PHE A 37 -12.82 -2.95 -6.70
N ARG A 38 -12.39 -2.13 -7.64
CA ARG A 38 -12.99 -1.97 -8.98
C ARG A 38 -11.91 -1.99 -10.04
N VAL A 39 -12.32 -2.17 -11.29
CA VAL A 39 -11.43 -1.97 -12.44
C VAL A 39 -10.82 -0.58 -12.37
N GLY A 40 -9.52 -0.49 -12.60
CA GLY A 40 -8.73 0.74 -12.47
C GLY A 40 -8.17 1.01 -11.06
N HIS A 41 -8.59 0.26 -10.03
CA HIS A 41 -8.00 0.40 -8.71
C HIS A 41 -6.62 -0.27 -8.63
N TRP A 42 -5.70 0.39 -7.96
CA TRP A 42 -4.44 -0.19 -7.56
C TRP A 42 -4.63 -0.98 -6.27
N ILE A 43 -4.39 -2.27 -6.33
CA ILE A 43 -4.54 -3.19 -5.20
C ILE A 43 -3.27 -3.98 -4.96
N LYS A 44 -3.12 -4.43 -3.71
CA LYS A 44 -2.13 -5.43 -3.32
C LYS A 44 -2.86 -6.60 -2.68
N ALA A 45 -2.70 -7.77 -3.26
CA ALA A 45 -3.29 -9.02 -2.82
C ALA A 45 -2.18 -10.07 -2.66
N GLY A 46 -1.79 -10.35 -1.43
CA GLY A 46 -0.66 -11.23 -1.14
C GLY A 46 0.64 -10.73 -1.78
N LYS A 47 1.16 -11.50 -2.75
CA LYS A 47 2.41 -11.18 -3.47
C LYS A 47 2.17 -10.38 -4.76
N VAL A 48 0.93 -10.23 -5.19
CA VAL A 48 0.58 -9.54 -6.43
C VAL A 48 0.19 -8.10 -6.10
N GLU A 49 0.83 -7.15 -6.77
CA GLU A 49 0.54 -5.72 -6.65
C GLU A 49 0.41 -5.11 -8.05
N GLY A 50 -0.67 -4.37 -8.28
CA GLY A 50 -0.91 -3.74 -9.57
C GLY A 50 -2.31 -3.14 -9.72
N ILE A 51 -2.61 -2.70 -10.94
CA ILE A 51 -3.90 -2.10 -11.29
C ILE A 51 -4.82 -3.19 -11.82
N VAL A 52 -6.04 -3.24 -11.31
CA VAL A 52 -7.08 -4.15 -11.78
C VAL A 52 -7.51 -3.75 -13.19
N GLU A 53 -7.30 -4.62 -14.17
CA GLU A 53 -7.72 -4.39 -15.55
C GLU A 53 -9.11 -4.93 -15.83
N ASP A 54 -9.39 -6.12 -15.31
CA ASP A 54 -10.69 -6.77 -15.51
C ASP A 54 -11.03 -7.69 -14.34
N VAL A 55 -12.31 -7.80 -14.06
CA VAL A 55 -12.87 -8.73 -13.08
C VAL A 55 -13.73 -9.75 -13.83
N GLY A 56 -13.09 -10.84 -14.20
CA GLY A 56 -13.71 -11.92 -14.94
C GLY A 56 -14.51 -12.89 -14.07
N PHE A 57 -15.11 -13.87 -14.74
CA PHE A 57 -16.02 -14.85 -14.12
C PHE A 57 -15.35 -15.81 -13.14
N ARG A 58 -14.06 -16.08 -13.31
CA ARG A 58 -13.29 -17.00 -12.45
C ARG A 58 -11.99 -16.41 -11.94
N SER A 59 -11.53 -15.32 -12.54
CA SER A 59 -10.24 -14.70 -12.21
C SER A 59 -10.28 -13.21 -12.49
N THR A 60 -9.46 -12.47 -11.75
CA THR A 60 -9.23 -11.04 -11.94
C THR A 60 -7.88 -10.83 -12.61
N LEU A 61 -7.83 -9.96 -13.61
CA LEU A 61 -6.60 -9.58 -14.29
C LEU A 61 -6.01 -8.34 -13.64
N ILE A 62 -4.76 -8.44 -13.21
CA ILE A 62 -4.03 -7.36 -12.54
C ILE A 62 -2.78 -7.05 -13.35
N ARG A 63 -2.64 -5.79 -13.78
CA ARG A 63 -1.43 -5.29 -14.43
C ARG A 63 -0.44 -4.82 -13.37
N THR A 64 0.70 -5.49 -13.32
CA THR A 64 1.77 -5.16 -12.38
C THR A 64 2.51 -3.88 -12.76
N LEU A 65 3.30 -3.33 -11.85
CA LEU A 65 4.18 -2.18 -12.10
C LEU A 65 5.21 -2.45 -13.22
N GLN A 66 5.55 -3.71 -13.46
CA GLN A 66 6.43 -4.15 -14.55
C GLN A 66 5.72 -4.29 -15.90
N ASN A 67 4.45 -3.85 -15.97
CA ASN A 67 3.59 -3.92 -17.15
C ASN A 67 3.23 -5.36 -17.60
N SER A 68 3.42 -6.36 -16.76
CA SER A 68 2.93 -7.72 -16.99
C SER A 68 1.50 -7.88 -16.46
N VAL A 69 0.73 -8.81 -17.03
CA VAL A 69 -0.62 -9.12 -16.56
C VAL A 69 -0.59 -10.43 -15.79
N VAL A 70 -1.09 -10.38 -14.57
CA VAL A 70 -1.23 -11.56 -13.69
C VAL A 70 -2.72 -11.89 -13.57
N SER A 71 -3.08 -13.14 -13.87
CA SER A 71 -4.43 -13.65 -13.64
C SER A 71 -4.49 -14.31 -12.26
N VAL A 72 -5.29 -13.75 -11.38
CA VAL A 72 -5.48 -14.25 -10.01
C VAL A 72 -6.85 -14.89 -9.89
N PRO A 73 -6.97 -16.18 -9.47
CA PRO A 73 -8.26 -16.81 -9.23
C PRO A 73 -9.10 -16.02 -8.23
N SER A 74 -10.40 -15.90 -8.49
CA SER A 74 -11.28 -15.09 -7.64
C SER A 74 -11.46 -15.68 -6.25
N SER A 75 -11.40 -17.02 -6.11
CA SER A 75 -11.39 -17.69 -4.80
C SER A 75 -10.18 -17.25 -3.96
N ASP A 76 -9.00 -17.10 -4.57
CA ASP A 76 -7.78 -16.71 -3.86
C ASP A 76 -7.87 -15.26 -3.39
N LEU A 77 -8.46 -14.38 -4.20
CA LEU A 77 -8.67 -12.98 -3.82
C LEU A 77 -9.62 -12.83 -2.64
N VAL A 78 -10.70 -13.60 -2.60
CA VAL A 78 -11.68 -13.52 -1.49
C VAL A 78 -11.12 -14.11 -0.20
N ASN A 79 -10.24 -15.10 -0.29
CA ASN A 79 -9.68 -15.79 0.87
C ASN A 79 -8.43 -15.11 1.46
N GLN A 80 -7.93 -14.05 0.85
CA GLN A 80 -6.74 -13.32 1.34
C GLN A 80 -7.05 -11.86 1.64
N SER A 81 -6.15 -11.22 2.39
CA SER A 81 -6.24 -9.78 2.64
C SER A 81 -5.97 -9.01 1.36
N ILE A 82 -6.86 -8.08 1.03
CA ILE A 82 -6.70 -7.16 -0.10
C ILE A 82 -6.49 -5.75 0.45
N GLU A 83 -5.37 -5.14 0.11
CA GLU A 83 -5.11 -3.74 0.40
C GLU A 83 -5.43 -2.90 -0.84
N ASN A 84 -6.46 -2.03 -0.72
CA ASN A 84 -6.84 -1.13 -1.81
C ASN A 84 -6.09 0.19 -1.67
N MET A 85 -5.07 0.36 -2.52
CA MET A 85 -4.19 1.52 -2.51
C MET A 85 -4.88 2.80 -3.02
N THR A 86 -5.87 2.65 -3.91
CA THR A 86 -6.60 3.79 -4.50
C THR A 86 -7.51 4.48 -3.47
N THR A 87 -8.02 3.75 -2.49
CA THR A 87 -8.93 4.30 -1.47
C THR A 87 -8.22 5.01 -0.32
N ARG A 88 -6.89 5.09 -0.35
CA ARG A 88 -6.10 5.79 0.67
C ARG A 88 -6.42 7.29 0.65
N LYS A 89 -6.64 7.86 1.81
CA LYS A 89 -6.81 9.31 1.96
C LYS A 89 -5.50 10.06 1.76
N PHE A 90 -4.40 9.47 2.21
CA PHE A 90 -3.03 9.97 2.07
C PHE A 90 -2.03 8.81 2.12
N ARG A 91 -0.82 9.07 1.69
CA ARG A 91 0.32 8.18 1.85
C ARG A 91 1.22 8.71 2.95
N LEU A 92 1.63 7.83 3.86
CA LEU A 92 2.60 8.14 4.90
C LEU A 92 4.01 7.83 4.38
N ALA A 93 4.85 8.83 4.31
CA ALA A 93 6.27 8.68 4.00
C ALA A 93 7.10 8.91 5.26
N ARG A 94 7.96 7.94 5.61
CA ARG A 94 8.92 8.03 6.71
C ARG A 94 10.32 8.21 6.14
N ARG A 95 11.05 9.19 6.65
CA ARG A 95 12.41 9.50 6.22
C ARG A 95 13.33 9.69 7.41
N GLN A 96 14.62 9.45 7.18
CA GLN A 96 15.69 9.63 8.16
C GLN A 96 16.76 10.49 7.56
N VAL A 97 17.29 11.40 8.36
CA VAL A 97 18.46 12.22 8.01
C VAL A 97 19.47 12.17 9.13
N TYR A 98 20.74 12.30 8.76
CA TYR A 98 21.85 12.31 9.69
C TYR A 98 22.53 13.67 9.65
N LEU A 99 22.68 14.30 10.81
CA LEU A 99 23.47 15.52 10.97
C LEU A 99 24.79 15.19 11.69
N SER A 100 25.84 15.88 11.29
CA SER A 100 27.15 15.71 11.92
C SER A 100 27.10 16.02 13.42
N LEU A 101 27.81 15.26 14.25
CA LEU A 101 28.01 15.56 15.67
C LEU A 101 28.70 16.92 15.93
N LYS A 102 29.33 17.50 14.90
CA LYS A 102 29.90 18.84 14.99
C LYS A 102 28.84 19.95 14.92
N THR A 103 27.60 19.62 14.54
CA THR A 103 26.50 20.58 14.49
C THR A 103 26.05 20.92 15.90
N PRO A 104 26.02 22.20 16.28
CA PRO A 104 25.51 22.63 17.59
C PRO A 104 24.06 22.17 17.79
N ILE A 105 23.71 21.74 18.99
CA ILE A 105 22.37 21.22 19.30
C ILE A 105 21.27 22.25 19.03
N SER A 106 21.54 23.52 19.21
CA SER A 106 20.62 24.61 18.90
C SER A 106 20.25 24.65 17.39
N LYS A 107 21.20 24.34 16.51
CA LYS A 107 20.93 24.24 15.06
C LYS A 107 20.12 22.97 14.74
N VAL A 108 20.35 21.86 15.46
CA VAL A 108 19.57 20.64 15.32
C VAL A 108 18.10 20.90 15.70
N GLU A 109 17.86 21.57 16.83
CA GLU A 109 16.52 21.94 17.29
C GLU A 109 15.84 22.92 16.33
N ALA A 110 16.56 23.90 15.84
CA ALA A 110 16.04 24.85 14.83
C ALA A 110 15.63 24.14 13.52
N LEU A 111 16.44 23.19 13.05
CA LEU A 111 16.12 22.40 11.86
C LEU A 111 14.86 21.55 12.10
N MET A 112 14.75 20.89 13.26
CA MET A 112 13.57 20.09 13.60
C MET A 112 12.30 20.97 13.66
N ALA A 113 12.38 22.18 14.21
CA ALA A 113 11.26 23.13 14.26
C ALA A 113 10.84 23.56 12.85
N ARG A 114 11.80 23.90 11.99
CA ARG A 114 11.55 24.26 10.58
C ARG A 114 10.94 23.09 9.79
N LEU A 115 11.45 21.88 9.97
CA LEU A 115 10.88 20.67 9.35
C LEU A 115 9.42 20.47 9.75
N ARG A 116 9.11 20.62 11.04
CA ARG A 116 7.70 20.54 11.50
C ARG A 116 6.84 21.57 10.80
N ALA A 117 7.29 22.81 10.67
CA ALA A 117 6.53 23.84 9.98
C ALA A 117 6.28 23.50 8.50
N ILE A 118 7.32 23.09 7.77
CA ILE A 118 7.21 22.73 6.35
C ILE A 118 6.27 21.54 6.14
N ILE A 119 6.37 20.52 6.98
CA ILE A 119 5.53 19.32 6.89
C ILE A 119 4.07 19.66 7.24
N THR A 120 3.84 20.45 8.29
CA THR A 120 2.50 20.84 8.73
C THR A 120 1.80 21.71 7.69
N GLU A 121 2.51 22.61 7.02
CA GLU A 121 1.95 23.47 5.98
C GLU A 121 1.48 22.67 4.75
N GLY A 122 2.17 21.55 4.44
CA GLY A 122 1.83 20.67 3.33
C GLY A 122 0.96 19.46 3.70
N ASP A 123 0.55 19.30 4.97
CA ASP A 123 -0.17 18.11 5.43
C ASP A 123 -1.65 18.16 5.01
N PRO A 124 -2.14 17.16 4.24
CA PRO A 124 -3.54 17.06 3.85
C PRO A 124 -4.49 16.72 5.03
N ASP A 125 -3.96 16.29 6.17
CA ASP A 125 -4.70 15.99 7.39
C ASP A 125 -4.12 16.78 8.58
N ALA A 126 -4.47 18.05 8.66
CA ALA A 126 -4.00 18.98 9.71
C ALA A 126 -4.37 18.58 11.15
N LYS A 127 -5.17 17.52 11.34
CA LYS A 127 -5.60 17.06 12.67
C LYS A 127 -4.52 16.32 13.44
N THR A 128 -3.54 15.76 12.75
CA THR A 128 -2.45 15.02 13.38
C THR A 128 -1.14 15.74 13.15
N PRO A 129 -0.47 16.22 14.18
CA PRO A 129 0.78 16.97 14.02
C PRO A 129 1.86 16.10 13.35
N ALA A 130 2.72 16.76 12.56
CA ALA A 130 3.87 16.12 11.95
C ALA A 130 4.82 15.60 13.03
N GLU A 131 5.20 14.34 12.91
CA GLU A 131 6.14 13.73 13.84
C GLU A 131 7.57 13.95 13.34
N VAL A 132 8.33 14.79 14.05
CA VAL A 132 9.75 15.03 13.82
C VAL A 132 10.47 14.78 15.14
N ILE A 133 11.25 13.72 15.21
CA ILE A 133 11.92 13.27 16.42
C ILE A 133 13.41 13.07 16.21
N LEU A 134 14.20 13.37 17.25
CA LEU A 134 15.57 12.92 17.35
C LEU A 134 15.55 11.47 17.82
N LYS A 135 15.77 10.53 16.90
CA LYS A 135 15.64 9.10 17.17
C LYS A 135 16.84 8.53 17.93
N SER A 136 18.04 8.93 17.54
CA SER A 136 19.28 8.48 18.18
C SER A 136 20.45 9.43 17.94
N ILE A 137 21.45 9.26 18.78
CA ILE A 137 22.76 9.90 18.62
C ILE A 137 23.80 8.78 18.56
N SER A 138 24.49 8.69 17.46
CA SER A 138 25.46 7.61 17.19
C SER A 138 26.74 8.14 16.60
N GLY A 139 27.73 7.27 16.36
CA GLY A 139 28.95 7.66 15.64
C GLY A 139 28.73 8.22 14.23
N LYS A 140 27.54 8.01 13.64
CA LYS A 140 27.14 8.59 12.35
C LYS A 140 26.58 10.01 12.47
N GLY A 141 26.22 10.45 13.68
CA GLY A 141 25.64 11.75 13.92
C GLY A 141 24.32 11.71 14.68
N TYR A 142 23.61 12.84 14.64
CA TYR A 142 22.23 12.96 15.10
C TYR A 142 21.29 12.34 14.06
N GLU A 143 20.56 11.29 14.43
CA GLU A 143 19.55 10.65 13.56
C GLU A 143 18.20 11.28 13.84
N ILE A 144 17.72 12.06 12.86
CA ILE A 144 16.39 12.68 12.90
C ILE A 144 15.47 11.86 12.01
N MET A 145 14.37 11.39 12.57
CA MET A 145 13.29 10.72 11.86
C MET A 145 12.08 11.65 11.77
N PHE A 146 11.46 11.69 10.60
CA PHE A 146 10.25 12.46 10.39
C PHE A 146 9.28 11.75 9.46
N ASP A 147 8.01 11.89 9.79
CA ASP A 147 6.89 11.36 9.04
C ASP A 147 6.13 12.52 8.39
N PHE A 148 5.74 12.34 7.14
CA PHE A 148 4.87 13.29 6.47
C PHE A 148 3.83 12.58 5.60
N ARG A 149 2.69 13.22 5.43
CA ARG A 149 1.58 12.70 4.65
C ARG A 149 1.51 13.40 3.31
N VAL A 150 1.28 12.59 2.28
CA VAL A 150 1.15 13.10 0.91
C VAL A 150 -0.18 12.67 0.35
N LYS A 151 -0.95 13.64 -0.13
CA LYS A 151 -2.15 13.35 -0.92
C LYS A 151 -1.74 13.11 -2.37
N ALA A 152 -1.35 11.89 -2.69
CA ALA A 152 -0.88 11.54 -4.01
C ALA A 152 -1.80 10.49 -4.65
N PRO A 153 -2.41 10.80 -5.80
CA PRO A 153 -3.24 9.86 -6.54
C PRO A 153 -2.41 8.74 -7.18
N ASN A 154 -1.13 8.99 -7.44
CA ASN A 154 -0.19 8.05 -8.03
C ASN A 154 1.22 8.21 -7.45
N GLU A 155 2.09 7.27 -7.78
CA GLU A 155 3.47 7.20 -7.29
C GLU A 155 4.33 8.40 -7.77
N ALA A 156 4.11 8.89 -8.99
CA ALA A 156 4.86 10.01 -9.54
C ALA A 156 4.65 11.30 -8.74
N VAL A 157 3.41 11.59 -8.36
CA VAL A 157 3.08 12.76 -7.50
C VAL A 157 3.66 12.57 -6.10
N GLU A 158 3.66 11.35 -5.57
CA GLU A 158 4.31 11.05 -4.29
C GLU A 158 5.80 11.39 -4.32
N PHE A 159 6.53 10.94 -5.35
CA PHE A 159 7.96 11.25 -5.47
C PHE A 159 8.24 12.73 -5.61
N GLN A 160 7.42 13.48 -6.36
CA GLN A 160 7.56 14.93 -6.48
C GLN A 160 7.41 15.64 -5.13
N GLU A 161 6.40 15.29 -4.35
CA GLU A 161 6.21 15.86 -3.02
C GLU A 161 7.31 15.47 -2.04
N GLN A 162 7.76 14.22 -2.07
CA GLN A 162 8.92 13.80 -1.30
C GLN A 162 10.17 14.60 -1.65
N GLN A 163 10.43 14.79 -2.94
CA GLN A 163 11.56 15.58 -3.42
C GLN A 163 11.47 17.04 -2.96
N ARG A 164 10.27 17.65 -3.02
CA ARG A 164 10.02 19.01 -2.55
C ARG A 164 10.40 19.17 -1.08
N ILE A 165 9.95 18.26 -0.22
CA ILE A 165 10.24 18.31 1.22
C ILE A 165 11.73 18.10 1.49
N LEU A 166 12.39 17.17 0.80
CA LEU A 166 13.81 16.91 0.96
C LEU A 166 14.67 18.10 0.50
N LEU A 167 14.30 18.76 -0.60
CA LEU A 167 14.99 19.96 -1.07
C LEU A 167 14.80 21.14 -0.11
N ALA A 168 13.58 21.35 0.38
CA ALA A 168 13.33 22.39 1.37
C ALA A 168 14.13 22.16 2.66
N MET A 169 14.28 20.90 3.08
CA MET A 169 15.11 20.53 4.22
C MET A 169 16.59 20.80 3.95
N ALA A 170 17.12 20.44 2.77
CA ALA A 170 18.51 20.69 2.40
C ALA A 170 18.83 22.19 2.42
N GLN A 171 17.95 23.03 1.86
CA GLN A 171 18.07 24.51 1.91
C GLN A 171 18.07 25.04 3.35
N CYS A 172 17.29 24.44 4.25
CA CYS A 172 17.29 24.83 5.66
C CYS A 172 18.57 24.42 6.39
N ALA A 173 19.28 23.41 5.92
CA ALA A 173 20.52 22.92 6.54
C ALA A 173 21.75 23.72 6.11
N GLU A 174 21.69 24.48 4.99
CA GLU A 174 22.77 25.34 4.50
C GLU A 174 22.85 26.67 5.27
N HIS A 175 21.82 27.07 5.98
CA HIS A 175 21.74 28.31 6.78
C HIS A 175 21.79 27.98 8.29
#